data_c1a594249ff85a35ed98b8d79813c318
#
_entry.id   c1a594249ff85a35ed98b8d79813c318
#
_cell.length_a   1.000
_cell.length_b   1.000
_cell.length_c   1.000
_cell.angle_alpha   90.00
_cell.angle_beta   90.00
_cell.angle_gamma   90.00
#
_symmetry.space_group_name_H-M   'P 1'
#
loop_
_entity.id
_entity.type
_entity.pdbx_description
1 polymer ?
#
loop_
_entity_poly.entity_id
_entity_poly.type
_entity_poly.pdbx_seq_one_letter_code
_entity_poly.pdbx_strand_id
1 'polypeptide(L)'
;TTTLIKLGALGTDDLIFIKDGKLAMPSAYACTILEFKGLKAEELSFVYFMVDHRSPYSVYEWEQRIKEVTESIFDKESKWKPTTKVMAACAKYDKLIETSAVRLLKAAKESIMKLERYFRTIDLTLLDDRDKPIYSAKDLISNLEKMGKVVDGLTKLEEIVQREEQAANSNRGGVEVNKYNM
;
A
#
# COMPACT_ATOMS: atom_id res chain seq x y z
N THR A 1 -17.01 -8.22 5.47
CA THR A 1 -16.03 -7.85 6.52
C THR A 1 -15.68 -6.38 6.35
N THR A 2 -15.98 -5.56 7.34
CA THR A 2 -15.74 -4.12 7.30
C THR A 2 -14.27 -3.85 7.60
N THR A 3 -13.54 -3.27 6.67
CA THR A 3 -12.15 -2.87 6.91
C THR A 3 -12.13 -1.41 7.29
N LEU A 4 -11.83 -1.16 8.55
CA LEU A 4 -11.66 0.17 9.13
C LEU A 4 -10.21 0.60 8.93
N ILE A 5 -10.01 1.70 8.21
CA ILE A 5 -8.68 2.28 8.02
C ILE A 5 -8.48 3.35 9.09
N LYS A 6 -7.65 3.04 10.06
CA LYS A 6 -7.32 3.95 11.17
C LYS A 6 -6.03 4.69 10.89
N LEU A 7 -6.03 5.98 11.17
CA LEU A 7 -4.82 6.80 11.21
C LEU A 7 -3.92 6.34 12.35
N GLY A 8 -2.77 5.74 12.02
CA GLY A 8 -1.87 5.13 12.99
C GLY A 8 -1.27 6.13 13.99
N ALA A 9 -0.78 7.26 13.56
CA ALA A 9 0.03 8.14 14.40
C ALA A 9 -0.72 9.24 15.17
N LEU A 10 -1.94 9.59 14.77
CA LEU A 10 -2.63 10.80 15.30
C LEU A 10 -3.84 10.54 16.19
N GLY A 11 -4.14 9.31 16.53
CA GLY A 11 -5.24 9.00 17.46
C GLY A 11 -6.64 9.36 16.94
N THR A 12 -6.80 9.54 15.66
CA THR A 12 -8.08 9.92 15.04
C THR A 12 -8.79 8.71 14.45
N ASP A 13 -10.13 8.83 14.36
CA ASP A 13 -11.01 7.83 13.78
C ASP A 13 -10.63 7.47 12.33
N ASP A 14 -11.15 6.36 11.86
CA ASP A 14 -10.88 5.87 10.51
C ASP A 14 -11.12 6.94 9.43
N LEU A 15 -10.15 7.12 8.55
CA LEU A 15 -10.26 8.12 7.48
C LEU A 15 -11.23 7.67 6.40
N ILE A 16 -11.08 6.46 5.95
CA ILE A 16 -11.85 5.89 4.85
C ILE A 16 -12.33 4.50 5.27
N PHE A 17 -13.62 4.30 5.16
CA PHE A 17 -14.29 3.08 5.57
C PHE A 17 -14.66 2.25 4.34
N ILE A 18 -13.99 1.11 4.17
CA ILE A 18 -14.26 0.19 3.06
C ILE A 18 -15.00 -1.04 3.57
N LYS A 19 -16.17 -1.31 3.00
CA LYS A 19 -16.97 -2.51 3.26
C LYS A 19 -17.20 -3.25 1.95
N ASP A 20 -16.88 -4.54 1.93
CA ASP A 20 -17.05 -5.41 0.75
C ASP A 20 -16.42 -4.82 -0.52
N GLY A 21 -15.22 -4.21 -0.38
CA GLY A 21 -14.49 -3.57 -1.47
C GLY A 21 -15.02 -2.21 -1.93
N LYS A 22 -16.07 -1.69 -1.28
CA LYS A 22 -16.68 -0.39 -1.62
C LYS A 22 -16.60 0.58 -0.45
N LEU A 23 -16.49 1.86 -0.77
CA LEU A 23 -16.57 2.93 0.22
C LEU A 23 -17.95 2.90 0.88
N ALA A 24 -18.00 2.68 2.20
CA ALA A 24 -19.23 2.70 2.95
C ALA A 24 -19.56 4.11 3.44
N MET A 25 -18.60 4.78 4.09
CA MET A 25 -18.73 6.15 4.55
C MET A 25 -17.35 6.72 4.86
N PRO A 26 -17.03 7.97 4.46
CA PRO A 26 -15.85 8.65 4.96
C PRO A 26 -16.05 9.01 6.43
N SER A 27 -14.98 9.00 7.23
CA SER A 27 -15.07 9.45 8.62
C SER A 27 -15.41 10.95 8.70
N ALA A 28 -15.99 11.38 9.82
CA ALA A 28 -16.23 12.80 10.06
C ALA A 28 -14.95 13.62 9.95
N TYR A 29 -13.81 13.07 10.40
CA TYR A 29 -12.51 13.70 10.26
C TYR A 29 -12.06 13.78 8.78
N ALA A 30 -12.24 12.73 7.99
CA ALA A 30 -11.92 12.77 6.56
C ALA A 30 -12.69 13.87 5.83
N CYS A 31 -13.94 14.12 6.21
CA CYS A 31 -14.76 15.20 5.66
C CYS A 31 -14.23 16.60 5.99
N THR A 32 -13.41 16.77 7.02
CA THR A 32 -12.78 18.05 7.37
C THR A 32 -11.50 18.34 6.57
N ILE A 33 -10.89 17.33 5.97
CA ILE A 33 -9.66 17.45 5.20
C ILE A 33 -9.98 18.13 3.87
N LEU A 34 -9.30 19.25 3.61
CA LEU A 34 -9.57 20.11 2.45
C LEU A 34 -9.46 19.33 1.13
N GLU A 35 -8.45 18.51 0.99
CA GLU A 35 -8.18 17.70 -0.20
C GLU A 35 -9.27 16.66 -0.47
N PHE A 36 -9.96 16.17 0.58
CA PHE A 36 -11.03 15.17 0.45
C PHE A 36 -12.41 15.81 0.27
N LYS A 37 -12.54 17.07 0.69
CA LYS A 37 -13.82 17.79 0.64
C LYS A 37 -14.37 17.86 -0.78
N GLY A 38 -15.58 17.32 -0.98
CA GLY A 38 -16.27 17.34 -2.27
C GLY A 38 -15.75 16.32 -3.29
N LEU A 39 -14.94 15.33 -2.88
CA LEU A 39 -14.70 14.13 -3.66
C LEU A 39 -15.91 13.20 -3.56
N LYS A 40 -16.22 12.52 -4.67
CA LYS A 40 -17.23 11.48 -4.71
C LYS A 40 -16.76 10.22 -4.01
N ALA A 41 -17.71 9.31 -3.70
CA ALA A 41 -17.40 8.04 -3.05
C ALA A 41 -16.40 7.19 -3.85
N GLU A 42 -16.58 7.16 -5.16
CA GLU A 42 -15.70 6.44 -6.09
C GLU A 42 -14.29 7.04 -6.10
N GLU A 43 -14.17 8.37 -6.05
CA GLU A 43 -12.89 9.08 -6.02
C GLU A 43 -12.15 8.84 -4.69
N LEU A 44 -12.87 8.78 -3.56
CA LEU A 44 -12.28 8.41 -2.26
C LEU A 44 -11.86 6.93 -2.22
N SER A 45 -12.64 6.04 -2.85
CA SER A 45 -12.25 4.64 -3.02
C SER A 45 -10.99 4.52 -3.85
N PHE A 46 -10.88 5.31 -4.93
CA PHE A 46 -9.67 5.40 -5.74
C PHE A 46 -8.46 5.84 -4.89
N VAL A 47 -8.60 6.89 -4.09
CA VAL A 47 -7.52 7.37 -3.20
C VAL A 47 -7.04 6.25 -2.28
N TYR A 48 -7.94 5.51 -1.66
CA TYR A 48 -7.59 4.37 -0.82
C TYR A 48 -6.83 3.30 -1.58
N PHE A 49 -7.42 2.79 -2.66
CA PHE A 49 -6.81 1.69 -3.41
C PHE A 49 -5.48 2.06 -4.06
N MET A 50 -5.27 3.33 -4.36
CA MET A 50 -3.99 3.81 -4.89
C MET A 50 -2.89 3.87 -3.85
N VAL A 51 -3.21 4.19 -2.59
CA VAL A 51 -2.19 4.63 -1.63
C VAL A 51 -1.99 3.64 -0.48
N ASP A 52 -3.08 3.00 0.00
CA ASP A 52 -3.00 2.13 1.18
C ASP A 52 -2.17 0.89 0.88
N HIS A 53 -1.23 0.57 1.77
CA HIS A 53 -0.37 -0.60 1.66
C HIS A 53 -1.13 -1.93 1.79
N ARG A 54 -2.34 -1.91 2.35
CA ARG A 54 -3.27 -3.06 2.47
C ARG A 54 -4.11 -3.26 1.22
N SER A 55 -4.07 -2.31 0.29
CA SER A 55 -4.78 -2.43 -0.97
C SER A 55 -4.30 -3.67 -1.75
N PRO A 56 -5.21 -4.47 -2.32
CA PRO A 56 -4.82 -5.59 -3.19
C PRO A 56 -4.02 -5.13 -4.42
N TYR A 57 -4.13 -3.84 -4.77
CA TYR A 57 -3.40 -3.23 -5.87
C TYR A 57 -2.00 -2.73 -5.47
N SER A 58 -1.60 -2.87 -4.20
CA SER A 58 -0.29 -2.42 -3.72
C SER A 58 0.90 -3.15 -4.37
N VAL A 59 0.64 -4.30 -4.99
CA VAL A 59 1.63 -5.10 -5.72
C VAL A 59 1.94 -4.58 -7.12
N TYR A 60 1.14 -3.67 -7.66
CA TYR A 60 1.36 -3.10 -8.99
C TYR A 60 2.20 -1.82 -8.92
N GLU A 61 2.95 -1.57 -9.98
CA GLU A 61 3.61 -0.28 -10.19
C GLU A 61 2.57 0.84 -10.35
N TRP A 62 2.98 2.07 -10.10
CA TRP A 62 2.08 3.23 -10.03
C TRP A 62 1.18 3.37 -11.26
N GLU A 63 1.74 3.30 -12.45
CA GLU A 63 0.99 3.46 -13.70
C GLU A 63 0.00 2.31 -13.93
N GLN A 64 0.44 1.08 -13.70
CA GLN A 64 -0.42 -0.10 -13.80
C GLN A 64 -1.51 -0.05 -12.73
N ARG A 65 -1.18 0.36 -11.50
CA ARG A 65 -2.14 0.51 -10.41
C ARG A 65 -3.24 1.50 -10.76
N ILE A 66 -2.90 2.66 -11.35
CA ILE A 66 -3.90 3.63 -11.82
C ILE A 66 -4.90 2.95 -12.76
N LYS A 67 -4.41 2.17 -13.73
CA LYS A 67 -5.25 1.47 -14.70
C LYS A 67 -6.17 0.46 -14.01
N GLU A 68 -5.60 -0.46 -13.24
CA GLU A 68 -6.34 -1.54 -12.58
C GLU A 68 -7.40 -1.00 -11.60
N VAL A 69 -7.03 0.00 -10.79
CA VAL A 69 -7.96 0.64 -9.84
C VAL A 69 -9.06 1.41 -10.57
N THR A 70 -8.72 2.11 -11.66
CA THR A 70 -9.72 2.84 -12.47
C THR A 70 -10.72 1.87 -13.09
N GLU A 71 -10.25 0.79 -13.71
CA GLU A 71 -11.12 -0.23 -14.32
C GLU A 71 -11.98 -0.95 -13.27
N SER A 72 -11.50 -1.09 -12.04
CA SER A 72 -12.24 -1.73 -10.95
C SER A 72 -13.37 -0.86 -10.38
N ILE A 73 -13.19 0.46 -10.35
CA ILE A 73 -14.13 1.40 -9.71
C ILE A 73 -15.10 2.02 -10.73
N PHE A 74 -14.61 2.39 -11.91
CA PHE A 74 -15.34 3.24 -12.87
C PHE A 74 -15.81 2.51 -14.14
N ASP A 75 -15.78 1.21 -14.20
CA ASP A 75 -15.98 0.36 -15.38
C ASP A 75 -14.89 0.51 -16.47
N LYS A 76 -14.65 -0.59 -17.20
CA LYS A 76 -13.60 -0.67 -18.23
C LYS A 76 -13.80 0.29 -19.40
N GLU A 77 -15.06 0.66 -19.68
CA GLU A 77 -15.40 1.60 -20.76
C GLU A 77 -15.30 3.07 -20.33
N SER A 78 -15.07 3.31 -19.03
CA SER A 78 -14.98 4.67 -18.50
C SER A 78 -13.71 5.36 -18.98
N LYS A 79 -13.86 6.55 -19.56
CA LYS A 79 -12.74 7.45 -19.87
C LYS A 79 -12.29 8.28 -18.67
N TRP A 80 -12.70 7.89 -17.47
CA TRP A 80 -12.33 8.61 -16.25
C TRP A 80 -10.81 8.62 -16.04
N LYS A 81 -10.30 9.76 -15.62
CA LYS A 81 -8.89 9.94 -15.25
C LYS A 81 -8.82 10.68 -13.93
N PRO A 82 -7.84 10.37 -13.07
CA PRO A 82 -7.67 11.08 -11.81
C PRO A 82 -7.39 12.56 -12.06
N THR A 83 -8.19 13.42 -11.46
CA THR A 83 -8.00 14.87 -11.52
C THR A 83 -6.84 15.29 -10.61
N THR A 84 -6.32 16.50 -10.80
CA THR A 84 -5.30 17.09 -9.91
C THR A 84 -5.75 17.06 -8.44
N LYS A 85 -7.05 17.26 -8.20
CA LYS A 85 -7.62 17.19 -6.84
C LYS A 85 -7.56 15.78 -6.24
N VAL A 86 -7.90 14.76 -7.02
CA VAL A 86 -7.79 13.35 -6.60
C VAL A 86 -6.33 13.00 -6.32
N MET A 87 -5.40 13.45 -7.15
CA MET A 87 -3.97 13.22 -6.93
C MET A 87 -3.44 13.93 -5.67
N ALA A 88 -3.92 15.16 -5.40
CA ALA A 88 -3.60 15.85 -4.16
C ALA A 88 -4.15 15.12 -2.93
N ALA A 89 -5.35 14.55 -3.05
CA ALA A 89 -5.94 13.71 -2.01
C ALA A 89 -5.12 12.42 -1.77
N CYS A 90 -4.62 11.77 -2.83
CA CYS A 90 -3.69 10.64 -2.71
C CYS A 90 -2.43 11.02 -1.93
N ALA A 91 -1.79 12.14 -2.31
CA ALA A 91 -0.59 12.62 -1.63
C ALA A 91 -0.85 13.01 -0.15
N LYS A 92 -2.02 13.54 0.14
CA LYS A 92 -2.44 13.84 1.52
C LYS A 92 -2.70 12.58 2.32
N TYR A 93 -3.42 11.61 1.74
CA TYR A 93 -3.72 10.34 2.39
C TYR A 93 -2.43 9.58 2.71
N ASP A 94 -1.49 9.52 1.77
CA ASP A 94 -0.19 8.88 1.95
C ASP A 94 0.54 9.41 3.19
N LYS A 95 0.61 10.73 3.33
CA LYS A 95 1.24 11.38 4.50
C LYS A 95 0.51 11.09 5.81
N LEU A 96 -0.79 10.88 5.77
CA LEU A 96 -1.59 10.64 6.97
C LEU A 96 -1.47 9.20 7.50
N ILE A 97 -1.30 8.23 6.61
CA ILE A 97 -1.15 6.81 6.98
C ILE A 97 0.31 6.39 7.15
N GLU A 98 1.27 7.26 6.79
CA GLU A 98 2.69 6.92 6.80
C GLU A 98 3.24 6.84 8.22
N THR A 99 3.53 5.62 8.67
CA THR A 99 4.41 5.36 9.82
C THR A 99 5.81 5.00 9.31
N SER A 100 6.80 4.97 10.21
CA SER A 100 8.16 4.54 9.84
C SER A 100 8.18 3.11 9.32
N ALA A 101 7.38 2.22 9.91
CA ALA A 101 7.26 0.83 9.46
C ALA A 101 6.58 0.73 8.09
N VAL A 102 5.48 1.46 7.85
CA VAL A 102 4.80 1.52 6.55
C VAL A 102 5.73 2.06 5.46
N ARG A 103 6.51 3.12 5.75
CA ARG A 103 7.48 3.66 4.80
C ARG A 103 8.55 2.64 4.44
N LEU A 104 9.09 1.93 5.43
CA LEU A 104 10.08 0.88 5.20
C LEU A 104 9.49 -0.28 4.39
N LEU A 105 8.26 -0.69 4.70
CA LEU A 105 7.54 -1.72 3.95
C LEU A 105 7.35 -1.34 2.48
N LYS A 106 6.93 -0.10 2.19
CA LYS A 106 6.80 0.41 0.82
C LYS A 106 8.13 0.36 0.07
N ALA A 107 9.21 0.86 0.69
CA ALA A 107 10.55 0.84 0.10
C ALA A 107 11.06 -0.58 -0.17
N ALA A 108 10.77 -1.52 0.73
CA ALA A 108 11.12 -2.93 0.55
C ALA A 108 10.36 -3.55 -0.63
N LYS A 109 9.05 -3.31 -0.74
CA LYS A 109 8.21 -3.78 -1.87
C LYS A 109 8.71 -3.24 -3.21
N GLU A 110 9.02 -1.95 -3.30
CA GLU A 110 9.59 -1.34 -4.50
C GLU A 110 10.95 -1.96 -4.88
N SER A 111 11.79 -2.24 -3.90
CA SER A 111 13.10 -2.87 -4.14
C SER A 111 12.95 -4.28 -4.67
N ILE A 112 11.99 -5.05 -4.14
CA ILE A 112 11.68 -6.41 -4.63
C ILE A 112 11.16 -6.36 -6.07
N MET A 113 10.26 -5.44 -6.41
CA MET A 113 9.77 -5.29 -7.78
C MET A 113 10.91 -4.95 -8.76
N LYS A 114 11.86 -4.10 -8.36
CA LYS A 114 13.05 -3.79 -9.18
C LYS A 114 13.94 -5.01 -9.38
N LEU A 115 14.15 -5.80 -8.33
CA LEU A 115 14.91 -7.05 -8.41
C LEU A 115 14.21 -8.08 -9.30
N GLU A 116 12.90 -8.26 -9.15
CA GLU A 116 12.11 -9.15 -9.99
C GLU A 116 12.24 -8.77 -11.47
N ARG A 117 12.09 -7.48 -11.79
CA ARG A 117 12.28 -6.98 -13.16
C ARG A 117 13.68 -7.27 -13.66
N TYR A 118 14.71 -7.01 -12.86
CA TYR A 118 16.08 -7.29 -13.19
C TYR A 118 16.28 -8.78 -13.56
N PHE A 119 15.75 -9.70 -12.73
CA PHE A 119 15.88 -11.14 -13.03
C PHE A 119 15.12 -11.58 -14.26
N ARG A 120 14.01 -10.96 -14.60
CA ARG A 120 13.25 -11.24 -15.84
C ARG A 120 13.97 -10.75 -17.10
N THR A 121 14.83 -9.76 -16.97
CA THR A 121 15.55 -9.14 -18.12
C THR A 121 16.96 -9.67 -18.30
N ILE A 122 17.48 -10.47 -17.38
CA ILE A 122 18.80 -11.09 -17.52
C ILE A 122 18.80 -12.07 -18.70
N ASP A 123 19.67 -11.81 -19.64
CA ASP A 123 19.99 -12.76 -20.71
C ASP A 123 21.18 -13.65 -20.27
N LEU A 124 20.88 -14.91 -20.00
CA LEU A 124 21.85 -15.90 -19.54
C LEU A 124 22.75 -16.42 -20.65
N THR A 125 22.47 -16.07 -21.91
CA THR A 125 23.26 -16.49 -23.08
C THR A 125 24.36 -15.51 -23.42
N LEU A 126 24.39 -14.33 -22.77
CA LEU A 126 25.41 -13.33 -23.02
C LEU A 126 26.79 -13.80 -22.56
N LEU A 127 27.73 -13.70 -23.48
CA LEU A 127 29.15 -14.00 -23.26
C LEU A 127 29.94 -12.69 -23.22
N ASP A 128 31.06 -12.71 -22.48
CA ASP A 128 32.05 -11.63 -22.50
C ASP A 128 32.97 -11.72 -23.72
N ASP A 129 33.88 -10.78 -23.87
CA ASP A 129 34.88 -10.74 -24.97
C ASP A 129 35.82 -11.95 -24.97
N ARG A 130 35.72 -12.86 -24.00
CA ARG A 130 36.53 -14.09 -23.86
C ARG A 130 35.68 -15.35 -23.96
N ASP A 131 34.49 -15.27 -24.54
CA ASP A 131 33.49 -16.35 -24.65
C ASP A 131 33.08 -16.99 -23.30
N LYS A 132 33.13 -16.23 -22.20
CA LYS A 132 32.66 -16.68 -20.90
C LYS A 132 31.30 -16.09 -20.58
N PRO A 133 30.39 -16.84 -19.93
CA PRO A 133 29.11 -16.30 -19.49
C PRO A 133 29.31 -15.08 -18.60
N ILE A 134 28.68 -13.97 -18.95
CA ILE A 134 28.68 -12.76 -18.12
C ILE A 134 28.03 -13.04 -16.75
N TYR A 135 27.00 -13.89 -16.73
CA TYR A 135 26.35 -14.35 -15.52
C TYR A 135 26.72 -15.81 -15.25
N SER A 136 27.51 -16.06 -14.22
CA SER A 136 27.81 -17.45 -13.83
C SER A 136 26.59 -18.08 -13.15
N ALA A 137 26.38 -19.38 -13.37
CA ALA A 137 25.31 -20.12 -12.70
C ALA A 137 25.41 -20.05 -11.17
N LYS A 138 26.65 -20.01 -10.63
CA LYS A 138 26.92 -19.85 -9.20
C LYS A 138 26.41 -18.50 -8.66
N ASP A 139 26.68 -17.42 -9.38
CA ASP A 139 26.25 -16.08 -8.97
C ASP A 139 24.73 -15.95 -9.02
N LEU A 140 24.09 -16.56 -10.02
CA LEU A 140 22.64 -16.59 -10.13
C LEU A 140 21.99 -17.34 -8.97
N ILE A 141 22.50 -18.54 -8.63
CA ILE A 141 22.00 -19.30 -7.48
C ILE A 141 22.19 -18.51 -6.19
N SER A 142 23.37 -17.93 -5.97
CA SER A 142 23.65 -17.09 -4.79
C SER A 142 22.72 -15.87 -4.70
N ASN A 143 22.39 -15.26 -5.84
CA ASN A 143 21.47 -14.13 -5.87
C ASN A 143 20.03 -14.57 -5.59
N LEU A 144 19.58 -15.72 -6.09
CA LEU A 144 18.27 -16.29 -5.77
C LEU A 144 18.13 -16.64 -4.29
N GLU A 145 19.17 -17.21 -3.67
CA GLU A 145 19.20 -17.48 -2.23
C GLU A 145 19.07 -16.18 -1.39
N LYS A 146 19.79 -15.12 -1.82
CA LYS A 146 19.69 -13.80 -1.18
C LYS A 146 18.30 -13.19 -1.35
N MET A 147 17.66 -13.39 -2.50
CA MET A 147 16.27 -12.96 -2.70
C MET A 147 15.30 -13.66 -1.74
N GLY A 148 15.45 -14.97 -1.49
CA GLY A 148 14.66 -15.67 -0.48
C GLY A 148 14.72 -14.95 0.87
N LYS A 149 15.92 -14.58 1.32
CA LYS A 149 16.10 -13.84 2.58
C LYS A 149 15.45 -12.44 2.56
N VAL A 150 15.43 -11.78 1.40
CA VAL A 150 14.76 -10.47 1.25
C VAL A 150 13.25 -10.64 1.34
N VAL A 151 12.68 -11.67 0.74
CA VAL A 151 11.25 -11.98 0.84
C VAL A 151 10.85 -12.33 2.27
N ASP A 152 11.64 -13.14 2.97
CA ASP A 152 11.44 -13.43 4.40
C ASP A 152 11.48 -12.15 5.25
N GLY A 153 12.39 -11.24 4.93
CA GLY A 153 12.48 -9.92 5.54
C GLY A 153 11.22 -9.07 5.31
N LEU A 154 10.65 -9.13 4.11
CA LEU A 154 9.40 -8.43 3.79
C LEU A 154 8.23 -8.97 4.64
N THR A 155 8.08 -10.28 4.74
CA THR A 155 7.05 -10.91 5.57
C THR A 155 7.14 -10.45 7.03
N LYS A 156 8.35 -10.38 7.58
CA LYS A 156 8.57 -9.87 8.94
C LYS A 156 8.20 -8.39 9.08
N LEU A 157 8.45 -7.57 8.06
CA LEU A 157 8.05 -6.16 8.06
C LEU A 157 6.52 -6.03 8.01
N GLU A 158 5.83 -6.86 7.23
CA GLU A 158 4.37 -6.90 7.18
C GLU A 158 3.77 -7.26 8.55
N GLU A 159 4.36 -8.24 9.25
CA GLU A 159 3.96 -8.60 10.61
C GLU A 159 4.18 -7.44 11.60
N ILE A 160 5.29 -6.70 11.49
CA ILE A 160 5.56 -5.53 12.35
C ILE A 160 4.50 -4.45 12.12
N VAL A 161 4.20 -4.11 10.87
CA VAL A 161 3.15 -3.14 10.54
C VAL A 161 1.81 -3.57 11.10
N GLN A 162 1.43 -4.84 10.93
CA GLN A 162 0.19 -5.38 11.49
C GLN A 162 0.13 -5.30 13.01
N ARG A 163 1.24 -5.58 13.70
CA ARG A 163 1.32 -5.45 15.17
C ARG A 163 1.20 -4.00 15.61
N GLU A 164 1.85 -3.06 14.93
CA GLU A 164 1.71 -1.63 15.22
C GLU A 164 0.26 -1.17 15.05
N GLU A 165 -0.41 -1.60 13.99
CA GLU A 165 -1.83 -1.30 13.76
C GLU A 165 -2.73 -1.92 14.84
N GLN A 166 -2.48 -3.16 15.25
CA GLN A 166 -3.23 -3.84 16.31
C GLN A 166 -3.01 -3.16 17.67
N ALA A 167 -1.76 -2.79 18.00
CA ALA A 167 -1.44 -2.08 19.24
C ALA A 167 -2.11 -0.70 19.29
N ALA A 168 -2.10 0.03 18.18
CA ALA A 168 -2.81 1.31 18.07
C ALA A 168 -4.31 1.13 18.25
N ASN A 169 -4.88 0.00 17.82
CA ASN A 169 -6.29 -0.32 17.98
C ASN A 169 -6.66 -0.74 19.41
N SER A 170 -5.83 -1.56 20.08
CA SER A 170 -6.09 -2.03 21.43
C SER A 170 -5.97 -0.92 22.48
N ASN A 171 -5.04 0.00 22.31
CA ASN A 171 -4.89 1.17 23.21
C ASN A 171 -6.08 2.14 23.15
N ARG A 172 -6.94 2.05 22.15
CA ARG A 172 -8.15 2.86 21.98
C ARG A 172 -9.41 2.19 22.51
N GLY A 173 -9.46 0.86 22.55
CA GLY A 173 -10.58 0.08 23.12
C GLY A 173 -10.54 -0.05 24.65
N GLY A 174 -9.47 0.39 25.29
CA GLY A 174 -9.23 0.15 26.73
C GLY A 174 -9.67 1.24 27.68
N VAL A 175 -10.40 2.27 27.24
CA VAL A 175 -10.93 3.32 28.15
C VAL A 175 -12.45 3.46 27.97
N GLU A 176 -13.19 2.39 28.11
CA GLU A 176 -14.48 2.45 28.74
C GLU A 176 -14.25 2.37 30.28
N VAL A 177 -13.85 3.48 30.82
CA VAL A 177 -14.03 3.68 32.28
C VAL A 177 -15.52 3.73 32.53
N ASN A 178 -16.06 2.63 33.06
CA ASN A 178 -17.38 2.55 33.63
C ASN A 178 -17.49 3.64 34.70
N LYS A 179 -17.93 4.83 34.32
CA LYS A 179 -18.20 5.97 35.21
C LYS A 179 -19.53 5.86 35.96
N TYR A 180 -20.18 4.71 35.93
CA TYR A 180 -21.46 4.47 36.62
C TYR A 180 -21.39 3.23 37.51
N ASN A 181 -20.52 3.26 38.49
CA ASN A 181 -20.71 2.48 39.73
C ASN A 181 -20.21 3.32 40.88
N MET A 182 -21.09 4.21 41.33
CA MET A 182 -21.24 4.69 42.71
C MET A 182 -22.71 4.65 43.02
#